data_2e9b419e5cdcd724b8362c2198b0e603
#
_entry.id   2e9b419e5cdcd724b8362c2198b0e603
#
_cell.length_a   1.000
_cell.length_b   1.000
_cell.length_c   1.000
_cell.angle_alpha   90.00
_cell.angle_beta   90.00
_cell.angle_gamma   90.00
#
_symmetry.space_group_name_H-M   'P 1'
#
loop_
_entity.id
_entity.type
_entity.pdbx_description
1 polymer ?
#
loop_
_entity_poly.entity_id
_entity_poly.type
_entity_poly.pdbx_seq_one_letter_code
_entity_poly.pdbx_strand_id
1 'polypeptide(L)'
;VGKQVEWKDLGLLIIDEEQKFGVAVKEKLKSLRTNVDVLTLTATPIPRTLQFSLLGARDLSVINTPPPNRYPVQTEQITLDDEDIIKEAIELEMERNGQIYVVCNRIEMLPRLENRILRMCPQARTVIAHGQMPAGEMEERLEAFINYDYDILISTTIIESGVDIPH
;
A
#
# COMPACT_ATOMS: atom_id res chain seq x y z
N VAL A 1 -15.23 -2.54 -12.04
CA VAL A 1 -16.44 -3.10 -12.65
C VAL A 1 -16.41 -2.78 -14.14
N GLY A 2 -15.84 -3.70 -14.95
CA GLY A 2 -15.72 -3.56 -16.41
C GLY A 2 -17.09 -3.64 -17.10
N LYS A 3 -17.16 -3.15 -18.34
CA LYS A 3 -18.38 -3.24 -19.19
C LYS A 3 -18.69 -4.67 -19.68
N GLN A 4 -17.78 -5.61 -19.44
CA GLN A 4 -17.83 -6.98 -19.99
C GLN A 4 -18.48 -8.01 -19.05
N VAL A 5 -18.86 -7.61 -17.84
CA VAL A 5 -19.46 -8.53 -16.87
C VAL A 5 -20.90 -8.12 -16.61
N GLU A 6 -21.83 -9.01 -16.93
CA GLU A 6 -23.25 -8.91 -16.59
C GLU A 6 -23.58 -9.93 -15.50
N TRP A 7 -24.27 -9.47 -14.47
CA TRP A 7 -24.67 -10.31 -13.34
C TRP A 7 -26.13 -10.75 -13.56
N LYS A 8 -26.36 -12.05 -13.57
CA LYS A 8 -27.70 -12.59 -13.78
C LYS A 8 -28.62 -12.39 -12.56
N ASP A 9 -28.03 -12.60 -11.36
CA ASP A 9 -28.72 -12.47 -10.09
C ASP A 9 -27.69 -12.20 -9.01
N LEU A 10 -27.44 -10.92 -8.74
CA LEU A 10 -26.45 -10.48 -7.75
C LEU A 10 -27.12 -10.31 -6.39
N GLY A 11 -26.83 -11.20 -5.43
CA GLY A 11 -27.38 -11.16 -4.08
C GLY A 11 -26.53 -10.40 -3.07
N LEU A 12 -25.19 -10.44 -3.22
CA LEU A 12 -24.25 -9.80 -2.30
C LEU A 12 -23.15 -9.04 -3.07
N LEU A 13 -22.88 -7.80 -2.68
CA LEU A 13 -21.78 -6.98 -3.17
C LEU A 13 -20.81 -6.67 -2.03
N ILE A 14 -19.58 -7.18 -2.13
CA ILE A 14 -18.51 -6.88 -1.17
C ILE A 14 -17.58 -5.84 -1.78
N ILE A 15 -17.33 -4.74 -1.05
CA ILE A 15 -16.50 -3.62 -1.49
C ILE A 15 -15.40 -3.42 -0.44
N ASP A 16 -14.14 -3.64 -0.85
CA ASP A 16 -12.98 -3.36 -0.01
C ASP A 16 -12.41 -1.99 -0.35
N GLU A 17 -12.03 -1.22 0.70
CA GLU A 17 -11.40 0.10 0.59
C GLU A 17 -12.14 1.07 -0.37
N GLU A 18 -13.47 1.21 -0.23
CA GLU A 18 -14.33 2.05 -1.09
C GLU A 18 -13.79 3.48 -1.28
N GLN A 19 -13.06 4.02 -0.29
CA GLN A 19 -12.48 5.36 -0.36
C GLN A 19 -11.42 5.51 -1.45
N LYS A 20 -10.78 4.42 -1.86
CA LYS A 20 -9.77 4.41 -2.94
C LYS A 20 -10.39 4.51 -4.34
N PHE A 21 -11.69 4.34 -4.48
CA PHE A 21 -12.36 4.38 -5.77
C PHE A 21 -12.67 5.82 -6.20
N GLY A 22 -12.42 6.12 -7.48
CA GLY A 22 -12.83 7.37 -8.10
C GLY A 22 -14.36 7.51 -8.23
N VAL A 23 -14.82 8.75 -8.50
CA VAL A 23 -16.25 9.10 -8.56
C VAL A 23 -17.03 8.22 -9.54
N ALA A 24 -16.49 7.98 -10.74
CA ALA A 24 -17.15 7.18 -11.77
C ALA A 24 -17.42 5.73 -11.33
N VAL A 25 -16.48 5.12 -10.59
CA VAL A 25 -16.62 3.76 -10.05
C VAL A 25 -17.68 3.75 -8.93
N LYS A 26 -17.64 4.74 -8.04
CA LYS A 26 -18.63 4.89 -6.95
C LYS A 26 -20.05 5.05 -7.47
N GLU A 27 -20.26 5.85 -8.51
CA GLU A 27 -21.58 6.00 -9.16
C GLU A 27 -22.08 4.67 -9.74
N LYS A 28 -21.21 3.92 -10.39
CA LYS A 28 -21.52 2.61 -10.94
C LYS A 28 -21.85 1.58 -9.85
N LEU A 29 -21.13 1.60 -8.72
CA LEU A 29 -21.43 0.77 -7.56
C LEU A 29 -22.77 1.14 -6.92
N LYS A 30 -23.14 2.42 -6.89
CA LYS A 30 -24.44 2.87 -6.40
C LYS A 30 -25.61 2.29 -7.21
N SER A 31 -25.47 2.19 -8.53
CA SER A 31 -26.52 1.62 -9.39
C SER A 31 -26.73 0.12 -9.15
N LEU A 32 -25.70 -0.60 -8.68
CA LEU A 32 -25.79 -2.02 -8.34
C LEU A 32 -26.41 -2.26 -6.96
N ARG A 33 -26.45 -1.25 -6.08
CA ARG A 33 -26.92 -1.39 -4.68
C ARG A 33 -28.44 -1.45 -4.52
N THR A 34 -29.21 -1.22 -5.56
CA THR A 34 -30.66 -0.98 -5.44
C THR A 34 -31.44 -2.19 -4.92
N ASN A 35 -30.97 -3.42 -5.17
CA ASN A 35 -31.60 -4.66 -4.73
C ASN A 35 -30.60 -5.73 -4.29
N VAL A 36 -29.44 -5.32 -3.74
CA VAL A 36 -28.32 -6.20 -3.40
C VAL A 36 -27.83 -5.86 -2.00
N ASP A 37 -27.59 -6.87 -1.18
CA ASP A 37 -26.92 -6.68 0.11
C ASP A 37 -25.49 -6.18 -0.12
N VAL A 38 -25.06 -5.18 0.67
CA VAL A 38 -23.76 -4.55 0.48
C VAL A 38 -22.93 -4.63 1.76
N LEU A 39 -21.77 -5.27 1.67
CA LEU A 39 -20.74 -5.28 2.72
C LEU A 39 -19.59 -4.40 2.28
N THR A 40 -19.29 -3.36 3.05
CA THR A 40 -18.12 -2.49 2.81
C THR A 40 -17.07 -2.75 3.89
N LEU A 41 -15.84 -3.03 3.48
CA LEU A 41 -14.70 -3.25 4.35
C LEU A 41 -13.74 -2.06 4.26
N THR A 42 -13.05 -1.74 5.35
CA THR A 42 -11.95 -0.78 5.36
C THR A 42 -10.99 -1.05 6.52
N ALA A 43 -9.69 -0.92 6.28
CA ALA A 43 -8.66 -1.01 7.30
C ALA A 43 -8.36 0.35 7.95
N THR A 44 -8.78 1.46 7.33
CA THR A 44 -8.61 2.80 7.89
C THR A 44 -9.72 3.09 8.91
N PRO A 45 -9.38 3.28 10.21
CA PRO A 45 -10.41 3.60 11.21
C PRO A 45 -11.07 4.94 10.87
N ILE A 46 -12.38 4.92 10.69
CA ILE A 46 -13.17 6.14 10.54
C ILE A 46 -13.15 6.86 11.90
N PRO A 47 -12.77 8.14 11.97
CA PRO A 47 -12.82 8.90 13.22
C PRO A 47 -14.21 8.79 13.88
N ARG A 48 -14.26 8.67 15.22
CA ARG A 48 -15.52 8.47 15.98
C ARG A 48 -16.62 9.45 15.60
N THR A 49 -16.29 10.68 15.28
CA THR A 49 -17.23 11.72 14.82
C THR A 49 -17.93 11.37 13.49
N LEU A 50 -17.24 10.71 12.57
CA LEU A 50 -17.83 10.20 11.33
C LEU A 50 -18.63 8.91 11.54
N GLN A 51 -18.22 8.09 12.54
CA GLN A 51 -19.00 6.90 12.92
C GLN A 51 -20.41 7.27 13.38
N PHE A 52 -20.58 8.32 14.18
CA PHE A 52 -21.91 8.77 14.65
C PHE A 52 -22.80 9.27 13.52
N SER A 53 -22.22 9.88 12.47
CA SER A 53 -22.98 10.33 11.29
C SER A 53 -23.44 9.18 10.39
N LEU A 54 -22.72 8.05 10.40
CA LEU A 54 -23.02 6.86 9.60
C LEU A 54 -23.89 5.84 10.35
N LEU A 55 -23.91 5.87 11.69
CA LEU A 55 -24.67 4.93 12.55
C LEU A 55 -26.20 4.98 12.34
N GLY A 56 -26.73 6.03 11.73
CA GLY A 56 -28.14 6.09 11.35
C GLY A 56 -28.47 5.48 9.99
N ALA A 57 -27.47 5.14 9.19
CA ALA A 57 -27.67 4.71 7.80
C ALA A 57 -27.17 3.28 7.49
N ARG A 58 -26.31 2.70 8.33
CA ARG A 58 -25.72 1.36 8.14
C ARG A 58 -25.36 0.72 9.46
N ASP A 59 -25.49 -0.61 9.54
CA ASP A 59 -24.93 -1.40 10.62
C ASP A 59 -23.41 -1.39 10.53
N LEU A 60 -22.73 -1.31 11.69
CA LEU A 60 -21.28 -1.28 11.79
C LEU A 60 -20.77 -2.40 12.69
N SER A 61 -19.83 -3.16 12.16
CA SER A 61 -19.07 -4.15 12.94
C SER A 61 -17.58 -3.78 12.94
N VAL A 62 -16.93 -3.94 14.10
CA VAL A 62 -15.50 -3.63 14.25
C VAL A 62 -14.75 -4.88 14.67
N ILE A 63 -13.72 -5.25 13.90
CA ILE A 63 -12.82 -6.34 14.23
C ILE A 63 -11.62 -5.76 14.97
N ASN A 64 -11.57 -5.94 16.31
CA ASN A 64 -10.53 -5.37 17.16
C ASN A 64 -9.40 -6.35 17.49
N THR A 65 -9.60 -7.65 17.24
CA THR A 65 -8.61 -8.66 17.58
C THR A 65 -7.62 -8.82 16.42
N PRO A 66 -6.34 -8.50 16.61
CA PRO A 66 -5.33 -8.72 15.59
C PRO A 66 -5.11 -10.22 15.34
N PRO A 67 -4.63 -10.63 14.15
CA PRO A 67 -4.21 -11.99 13.90
C PRO A 67 -3.13 -12.45 14.91
N PRO A 68 -3.12 -13.72 15.31
CA PRO A 68 -2.05 -14.26 16.14
C PRO A 68 -0.70 -14.13 15.39
N ASN A 69 0.38 -13.95 16.12
CA ASN A 69 1.76 -13.80 15.61
C ASN A 69 2.08 -12.50 14.87
N ARG A 70 1.27 -11.47 15.02
CA ARG A 70 1.60 -10.14 14.50
C ARG A 70 2.39 -9.36 15.56
N TYR A 71 3.70 -9.24 15.34
CA TYR A 71 4.55 -8.40 16.19
C TYR A 71 4.36 -6.91 15.86
N PRO A 72 4.42 -6.02 16.87
CA PRO A 72 4.36 -4.58 16.62
C PRO A 72 5.60 -4.14 15.84
N VAL A 73 5.38 -3.25 14.85
CA VAL A 73 6.47 -2.59 14.12
C VAL A 73 7.11 -1.55 15.04
N GLN A 74 8.44 -1.60 15.18
CA GLN A 74 9.19 -0.51 15.81
C GLN A 74 9.20 0.69 14.88
N THR A 75 8.75 1.84 15.38
CA THR A 75 8.67 3.06 14.57
C THR A 75 9.45 4.17 15.28
N GLU A 76 10.39 4.75 14.56
CA GLU A 76 11.20 5.87 15.02
C GLU A 76 11.00 7.07 14.10
N GLN A 77 11.00 8.27 14.71
CA GLN A 77 10.96 9.51 13.96
C GLN A 77 12.34 10.13 13.95
N ILE A 78 12.95 10.19 12.78
CA ILE A 78 14.28 10.74 12.56
C ILE A 78 14.24 11.81 11.45
N THR A 79 15.30 12.59 11.30
CA THR A 79 15.46 13.49 10.17
C THR A 79 16.26 12.85 9.05
N LEU A 80 16.16 13.38 7.84
CA LEU A 80 16.97 12.90 6.72
C LEU A 80 18.49 13.17 6.94
N ASP A 81 18.85 14.05 7.84
CA ASP A 81 20.24 14.38 8.14
C ASP A 81 20.89 13.39 9.12
N ASP A 82 20.08 12.52 9.75
CA ASP A 82 20.54 11.43 10.61
C ASP A 82 21.04 10.24 9.75
N GLU A 83 22.03 10.51 8.87
CA GLU A 83 22.55 9.51 7.90
C GLU A 83 23.11 8.26 8.56
N ASP A 84 23.73 8.38 9.73
CA ASP A 84 24.30 7.24 10.46
C ASP A 84 23.21 6.27 10.91
N ILE A 85 22.07 6.78 11.41
CA ILE A 85 20.94 5.95 11.83
C ILE A 85 20.30 5.27 10.63
N ILE A 86 20.12 6.00 9.52
CA ILE A 86 19.56 5.45 8.28
C ILE A 86 20.47 4.35 7.74
N LYS A 87 21.77 4.59 7.72
CA LYS A 87 22.77 3.63 7.27
C LYS A 87 22.76 2.36 8.11
N GLU A 88 22.78 2.49 9.44
CA GLU A 88 22.74 1.36 10.38
C GLU A 88 21.47 0.52 10.18
N ALA A 89 20.30 1.17 10.00
CA ALA A 89 19.05 0.48 9.73
C ALA A 89 19.09 -0.31 8.42
N ILE A 90 19.66 0.28 7.35
CA ILE A 90 19.82 -0.39 6.05
C ILE A 90 20.76 -1.60 6.16
N GLU A 91 21.93 -1.41 6.80
CA GLU A 91 22.92 -2.47 6.96
C GLU A 91 22.36 -3.63 7.79
N LEU A 92 21.65 -3.35 8.89
CA LEU A 92 21.00 -4.36 9.73
C LEU A 92 19.99 -5.21 8.94
N GLU A 93 19.17 -4.56 8.08
CA GLU A 93 18.20 -5.29 7.25
C GLU A 93 18.91 -6.15 6.20
N MET A 94 19.93 -5.63 5.55
CA MET A 94 20.70 -6.37 4.55
C MET A 94 21.44 -7.58 5.17
N GLU A 95 22.01 -7.44 6.37
CA GLU A 95 22.69 -8.52 7.09
C GLU A 95 21.78 -9.71 7.38
N ARG A 96 20.51 -9.45 7.67
CA ARG A 96 19.50 -10.51 7.90
C ARG A 96 18.80 -10.98 6.62
N ASN A 97 19.27 -10.58 5.45
CA ASN A 97 18.65 -10.82 4.14
C ASN A 97 17.20 -10.27 4.04
N GLY A 98 16.91 -9.20 4.77
CA GLY A 98 15.64 -8.50 4.66
C GLY A 98 15.60 -7.58 3.45
N GLN A 99 14.40 -7.10 3.11
CA GLN A 99 14.17 -6.13 2.04
C GLN A 99 13.68 -4.79 2.61
N ILE A 100 14.02 -3.71 1.94
CA ILE A 100 13.79 -2.36 2.44
C ILE A 100 12.90 -1.58 1.48
N TYR A 101 11.89 -0.91 2.02
CA TYR A 101 11.06 0.04 1.29
C TYR A 101 11.42 1.48 1.65
N VAL A 102 11.72 2.29 0.64
CA VAL A 102 11.88 3.73 0.77
C VAL A 102 10.76 4.42 0.03
N VAL A 103 9.84 5.04 0.78
CA VAL A 103 8.63 5.65 0.19
C VAL A 103 8.73 7.17 0.21
N CYS A 104 8.53 7.81 -0.94
CA CYS A 104 8.51 9.26 -1.08
C CYS A 104 7.41 9.69 -2.05
N ASN A 105 6.58 10.66 -1.65
CA ASN A 105 5.42 11.12 -2.44
C ASN A 105 5.78 11.93 -3.69
N ARG A 106 7.08 12.22 -3.93
CA ARG A 106 7.55 13.06 -5.03
C ARG A 106 8.46 12.25 -5.95
N ILE A 107 8.01 12.00 -7.17
CA ILE A 107 8.76 11.22 -8.17
C ILE A 107 10.14 11.83 -8.45
N GLU A 108 10.22 13.14 -8.57
CA GLU A 108 11.46 13.88 -8.83
C GLU A 108 12.51 13.76 -7.71
N MET A 109 12.11 13.31 -6.53
CA MET A 109 13.01 13.08 -5.40
C MET A 109 13.60 11.66 -5.38
N LEU A 110 12.97 10.69 -6.06
CA LEU A 110 13.40 9.28 -6.01
C LEU A 110 14.87 9.08 -6.46
N PRO A 111 15.33 9.67 -7.57
CA PRO A 111 16.74 9.54 -7.97
C PRO A 111 17.72 10.18 -6.98
N ARG A 112 17.30 11.24 -6.28
CA ARG A 112 18.13 11.89 -5.24
C ARG A 112 18.26 11.01 -4.00
N LEU A 113 17.16 10.35 -3.60
CA LEU A 113 17.16 9.40 -2.50
C LEU A 113 18.01 8.18 -2.82
N GLU A 114 17.89 7.63 -4.03
CA GLU A 114 18.73 6.55 -4.51
C GLU A 114 20.21 6.89 -4.43
N ASN A 115 20.62 8.02 -4.99
CA ASN A 115 22.00 8.48 -4.94
C ASN A 115 22.50 8.69 -3.49
N ARG A 116 21.62 9.13 -2.58
CA ARG A 116 21.97 9.30 -1.17
C ARG A 116 22.19 7.94 -0.49
N ILE A 117 21.28 6.99 -0.72
CA ILE A 117 21.38 5.62 -0.21
C ILE A 117 22.64 4.94 -0.72
N LEU A 118 22.94 5.02 -2.01
CA LEU A 118 24.12 4.42 -2.61
C LEU A 118 25.43 5.05 -2.13
N ARG A 119 25.42 6.31 -1.68
CA ARG A 119 26.59 6.92 -1.02
C ARG A 119 26.83 6.35 0.37
N MET A 120 25.75 6.09 1.13
CA MET A 120 25.84 5.52 2.48
C MET A 120 26.12 4.01 2.45
N CYS A 121 25.49 3.30 1.52
CA CYS A 121 25.56 1.85 1.36
C CYS A 121 25.84 1.48 -0.11
N PRO A 122 27.10 1.59 -0.59
CA PRO A 122 27.44 1.35 -2.00
C PRO A 122 27.20 -0.09 -2.48
N GLN A 123 27.10 -1.04 -1.56
CA GLN A 123 26.83 -2.45 -1.84
C GLN A 123 25.36 -2.75 -2.07
N ALA A 124 24.43 -1.83 -1.72
CA ALA A 124 23.00 -2.05 -1.84
C ALA A 124 22.55 -2.04 -3.30
N ARG A 125 21.74 -3.02 -3.67
CA ARG A 125 21.08 -3.09 -4.99
C ARG A 125 19.75 -2.38 -4.88
N THR A 126 19.57 -1.29 -5.62
CA THR A 126 18.39 -0.45 -5.55
C THR A 126 17.56 -0.53 -6.82
N VAL A 127 16.24 -0.37 -6.70
CA VAL A 127 15.32 -0.22 -7.83
C VAL A 127 14.30 0.88 -7.53
N ILE A 128 14.01 1.70 -8.53
CA ILE A 128 12.98 2.74 -8.44
C ILE A 128 11.70 2.27 -9.15
N ALA A 129 10.53 2.45 -8.49
CA ALA A 129 9.23 2.23 -9.09
C ALA A 129 8.23 3.36 -8.74
N HIS A 130 7.44 3.83 -9.72
CA HIS A 130 6.44 4.86 -9.49
C HIS A 130 5.28 4.77 -10.51
N GLY A 131 4.12 5.29 -10.13
CA GLY A 131 2.88 5.16 -10.90
C GLY A 131 2.82 5.87 -12.26
N GLN A 132 3.84 6.66 -12.64
CA GLN A 132 3.95 7.24 -13.98
C GLN A 132 4.74 6.37 -14.96
N MET A 133 5.33 5.27 -14.48
CA MET A 133 5.96 4.29 -15.36
C MET A 133 4.91 3.52 -16.18
N PRO A 134 5.26 3.00 -17.36
CA PRO A 134 4.44 2.02 -18.06
C PRO A 134 4.16 0.81 -17.14
N ALA A 135 2.91 0.31 -17.14
CA ALA A 135 2.49 -0.75 -16.23
C ALA A 135 3.39 -2.00 -16.30
N GLY A 136 3.78 -2.43 -17.51
CA GLY A 136 4.65 -3.58 -17.67
C GLY A 136 6.05 -3.37 -17.09
N GLU A 137 6.64 -2.18 -17.22
CA GLU A 137 7.94 -1.86 -16.62
C GLU A 137 7.86 -1.83 -15.08
N MET A 138 6.77 -1.29 -14.54
CA MET A 138 6.54 -1.27 -13.10
C MET A 138 6.39 -2.69 -12.54
N GLU A 139 5.60 -3.54 -13.21
CA GLU A 139 5.41 -4.94 -12.83
C GLU A 139 6.73 -5.71 -12.85
N GLU A 140 7.54 -5.57 -13.91
CA GLU A 140 8.86 -6.21 -14.04
C GLU A 140 9.80 -5.81 -12.89
N ARG A 141 9.84 -4.53 -12.53
CA ARG A 141 10.68 -4.03 -11.43
C ARG A 141 10.22 -4.53 -10.06
N LEU A 142 8.90 -4.59 -9.83
CA LEU A 142 8.34 -5.15 -8.62
C LEU A 142 8.59 -6.65 -8.52
N GLU A 143 8.44 -7.39 -9.61
CA GLU A 143 8.73 -8.82 -9.65
C GLU A 143 10.21 -9.10 -9.36
N ALA A 144 11.13 -8.35 -9.96
CA ALA A 144 12.56 -8.45 -9.69
C ALA A 144 12.89 -8.14 -8.22
N PHE A 145 12.21 -7.16 -7.61
CA PHE A 145 12.36 -6.90 -6.19
C PHE A 145 11.83 -8.07 -5.34
N ILE A 146 10.65 -8.60 -5.62
CA ILE A 146 10.08 -9.76 -4.91
C ILE A 146 11.01 -10.98 -5.02
N ASN A 147 11.68 -11.16 -6.14
CA ASN A 147 12.63 -12.26 -6.38
C ASN A 147 14.02 -12.03 -5.75
N TYR A 148 14.19 -10.98 -4.93
CA TYR A 148 15.45 -10.64 -4.26
C TYR A 148 16.61 -10.23 -5.20
N ASP A 149 16.29 -9.77 -6.42
CA ASP A 149 17.30 -9.17 -7.32
C ASP A 149 17.77 -7.81 -6.80
N TYR A 150 16.94 -7.16 -5.97
CA TYR A 150 17.20 -5.87 -5.34
C TYR A 150 16.95 -5.93 -3.82
N ASP A 151 17.76 -5.19 -3.09
CA ASP A 151 17.68 -5.10 -1.62
C ASP A 151 16.73 -3.97 -1.19
N ILE A 152 16.68 -2.89 -1.99
CA ILE A 152 15.93 -1.66 -1.66
C ILE A 152 15.01 -1.27 -2.81
N LEU A 153 13.71 -1.15 -2.53
CA LEU A 153 12.73 -0.56 -3.43
C LEU A 153 12.45 0.88 -3.03
N ILE A 154 12.75 1.81 -3.93
CA ILE A 154 12.49 3.25 -3.75
C ILE A 154 11.26 3.62 -4.58
N SER A 155 10.16 4.02 -3.94
CA SER A 155 8.90 4.17 -4.64
C SER A 155 8.05 5.34 -4.15
N THR A 156 7.02 5.66 -4.92
CA THR A 156 5.90 6.45 -4.44
C THR A 156 4.90 5.56 -3.70
N THR A 157 3.79 6.13 -3.21
CA THR A 157 2.72 5.41 -2.47
C THR A 157 1.97 4.33 -3.28
N ILE A 158 2.49 3.91 -4.43
CA ILE A 158 1.92 2.81 -5.24
C ILE A 158 1.84 1.49 -4.46
N ILE A 159 2.71 1.30 -3.47
CA ILE A 159 2.78 0.09 -2.64
C ILE A 159 1.62 0.02 -1.63
N GLU A 160 1.00 1.14 -1.25
CA GLU A 160 -0.17 1.16 -0.37
C GLU A 160 -1.40 0.46 -0.97
N SER A 161 -1.38 0.16 -2.26
CA SER A 161 -2.52 -0.40 -2.98
C SER A 161 -2.60 -1.94 -2.99
N GLY A 162 -1.93 -2.62 -2.05
CA GLY A 162 -2.12 -4.05 -1.85
C GLY A 162 -1.16 -4.93 -2.64
N VAL A 163 0.09 -4.53 -2.78
CA VAL A 163 1.15 -5.47 -3.16
C VAL A 163 1.43 -6.35 -1.93
N ASP A 164 0.87 -7.54 -1.94
CA ASP A 164 1.18 -8.57 -0.95
C ASP A 164 2.54 -9.18 -1.34
N ILE A 165 3.56 -8.91 -0.53
CA ILE A 165 4.86 -9.54 -0.69
C ILE A 165 4.97 -10.58 0.41
N PRO A 166 4.81 -11.87 0.07
CA PRO A 166 4.94 -12.94 1.03
C PRO A 166 6.38 -13.00 1.55
N HIS A 167 6.52 -12.97 2.86
CA HIS A 167 7.77 -13.25 3.58
C HIS A 167 7.80 -14.70 4.03
#